data_590e01cbb9f8437fc346116363a192fc
#
_entry.id   590e01cbb9f8437fc346116363a192fc
#
_cell.length_a   1.000
_cell.length_b   1.000
_cell.length_c   1.000
_cell.angle_alpha   90.00
_cell.angle_beta   90.00
_cell.angle_gamma   90.00
#
_symmetry.space_group_name_H-M   'P 1'
#
loop_
_entity.id
_entity.type
_entity.pdbx_description
1 polymer ?
#
loop_
_entity_poly.entity_id
_entity_poly.type
_entity_poly.pdbx_seq_one_letter_code
_entity_poly.pdbx_strand_id
1 'polypeptide(L)'
;MGNELASDKLIKLEVDEQIKIFKEFVEQNYYPHLLETVRKGGSFLVLDFAELVKFNTDLAEELLEAPEELLKAGELAIREFDLPQKIPKFNIRMTSLPESQKVRISDIRSKHLSKFIWMEGIIRQKSDVRPHVTAAKFECPSCGNILNILQLDKKYKEPTRCGCGRKGKFKEISKELVDGQGLVLEESPDDLDASQPKRINVFLKDDLVSPLSEKRCSPGSRVKVSGWVAEVPVTLRTGGQSTKYDLILESNYIEPLQEDFSEVAISEKEFEEIKKIAQSSNPLDTLKRSIAPSIYGHDKIKEALVLQLAGGVRKTHPDGMVTRGDMHMLLIGDPGSGKSQLLKRISKVAP
;
A
#
# COMPACT_ATOMS: atom_id res chain seq x y z
N MET A 1 -1.19 -29.82 -40.15
CA MET A 1 -2.25 -28.82 -40.09
C MET A 1 -2.10 -28.15 -38.73
N GLY A 2 -1.37 -27.06 -38.74
CA GLY A 2 -1.02 -26.31 -37.54
C GLY A 2 -2.19 -25.46 -37.06
N ASN A 3 -2.41 -25.51 -35.77
CA ASN A 3 -3.19 -24.49 -35.04
C ASN A 3 -2.18 -23.38 -34.66
N GLU A 4 -2.12 -22.36 -35.46
CA GLU A 4 -1.61 -21.04 -35.04
C GLU A 4 -2.65 -20.44 -34.08
N LEU A 5 -2.37 -20.55 -32.80
CA LEU A 5 -3.04 -19.73 -31.80
C LEU A 5 -2.62 -18.28 -32.07
N ALA A 6 -3.56 -17.51 -32.56
CA ALA A 6 -3.44 -16.06 -32.72
C ALA A 6 -3.09 -15.46 -31.34
N SER A 7 -1.84 -15.05 -31.19
CA SER A 7 -1.48 -14.08 -30.16
C SER A 7 -2.15 -12.78 -30.56
N ASP A 8 -3.22 -12.39 -29.88
CA ASP A 8 -3.76 -11.05 -29.94
C ASP A 8 -2.60 -10.08 -29.63
N LYS A 9 -2.12 -9.42 -30.66
CA LYS A 9 -1.19 -8.31 -30.54
C LYS A 9 -2.01 -7.18 -29.92
N LEU A 10 -1.84 -6.97 -28.63
CA LEU A 10 -2.23 -5.71 -27.98
C LEU A 10 -1.68 -4.58 -28.85
N ILE A 11 -2.58 -3.78 -29.36
CA ILE A 11 -2.23 -2.57 -30.11
C ILE A 11 -1.66 -1.60 -29.07
N LYS A 12 -0.33 -1.51 -28.97
CA LYS A 12 0.32 -0.54 -28.09
C LYS A 12 -0.09 0.86 -28.57
N LEU A 13 -0.84 1.56 -27.73
CA LEU A 13 -1.19 2.95 -27.97
C LEU A 13 0.07 3.82 -27.98
N GLU A 14 0.14 4.81 -28.85
CA GLU A 14 1.21 5.80 -28.82
C GLU A 14 1.11 6.65 -27.53
N VAL A 15 2.26 7.07 -26.99
CA VAL A 15 2.30 7.81 -25.71
C VAL A 15 1.42 9.06 -25.73
N ASP A 16 1.36 9.77 -26.86
CA ASP A 16 0.51 10.95 -27.02
C ASP A 16 -0.99 10.60 -26.99
N GLU A 17 -1.35 9.43 -27.49
CA GLU A 17 -2.72 8.89 -27.41
C GLU A 17 -3.09 8.50 -25.99
N GLN A 18 -2.19 7.82 -25.29
CA GLN A 18 -2.36 7.46 -23.88
C GLN A 18 -2.61 8.71 -23.01
N ILE A 19 -1.83 9.79 -23.22
CA ILE A 19 -1.98 11.06 -22.50
C ILE A 19 -3.35 11.68 -22.78
N LYS A 20 -3.81 11.68 -24.02
CA LYS A 20 -5.13 12.22 -24.39
C LYS A 20 -6.27 11.46 -23.75
N ILE A 21 -6.25 10.12 -23.83
CA ILE A 21 -7.28 9.26 -23.25
C ILE A 21 -7.33 9.43 -21.72
N PHE A 22 -6.18 9.47 -21.04
CA PHE A 22 -6.12 9.75 -19.62
C PHE A 22 -6.68 11.13 -19.26
N LYS A 23 -6.38 12.14 -20.06
CA LYS A 23 -6.89 13.49 -19.85
C LYS A 23 -8.41 13.52 -19.96
N GLU A 24 -8.98 12.92 -21.00
CA GLU A 24 -10.42 12.80 -21.18
C GLU A 24 -11.09 12.03 -20.03
N PHE A 25 -10.47 10.94 -19.60
CA PHE A 25 -10.96 10.14 -18.46
C PHE A 25 -11.03 10.94 -17.16
N VAL A 26 -9.93 11.65 -16.83
CA VAL A 26 -9.88 12.48 -15.63
C VAL A 26 -10.83 13.67 -15.73
N GLU A 27 -10.96 14.29 -16.89
CA GLU A 27 -11.85 15.41 -17.11
C GLU A 27 -13.31 15.03 -16.92
N GLN A 28 -13.74 13.88 -17.42
CA GLN A 28 -15.13 13.43 -17.32
C GLN A 28 -15.51 12.95 -15.93
N ASN A 29 -14.64 12.20 -15.26
CA ASN A 29 -15.02 11.48 -14.05
C ASN A 29 -14.44 12.09 -12.76
N TYR A 30 -13.25 12.70 -12.82
CA TYR A 30 -12.48 13.07 -11.62
C TYR A 30 -12.10 14.55 -11.54
N TYR A 31 -12.49 15.38 -12.50
CA TYR A 31 -12.09 16.80 -12.53
C TYR A 31 -12.49 17.58 -11.26
N PRO A 32 -13.73 17.45 -10.72
CA PRO A 32 -14.07 18.12 -9.46
C PRO A 32 -13.22 17.65 -8.28
N HIS A 33 -12.92 16.35 -8.22
CA HIS A 33 -12.11 15.75 -7.16
C HIS A 33 -10.64 16.18 -7.28
N LEU A 34 -10.12 16.26 -8.51
CA LEU A 34 -8.78 16.79 -8.79
C LEU A 34 -8.65 18.23 -8.28
N LEU A 35 -9.61 19.10 -8.58
CA LEU A 35 -9.59 20.50 -8.13
C LEU A 35 -9.64 20.61 -6.59
N GLU A 36 -10.46 19.79 -5.94
CA GLU A 36 -10.55 19.75 -4.49
C GLU A 36 -9.24 19.30 -3.86
N THR A 37 -8.63 18.23 -4.40
CA THR A 37 -7.34 17.70 -3.94
C THR A 37 -6.23 18.74 -4.08
N VAL A 38 -6.17 19.43 -5.22
CA VAL A 38 -5.20 20.50 -5.45
C VAL A 38 -5.38 21.68 -4.50
N ARG A 39 -6.63 22.08 -4.23
CA ARG A 39 -6.93 23.15 -3.25
C ARG A 39 -6.51 22.78 -1.82
N LYS A 40 -6.61 21.50 -1.45
CA LYS A 40 -6.16 20.98 -0.16
C LYS A 40 -4.64 20.77 -0.08
N GLY A 41 -3.91 21.02 -1.17
CA GLY A 41 -2.46 20.79 -1.25
C GLY A 41 -2.07 19.32 -1.38
N GLY A 42 -3.00 18.46 -1.80
CA GLY A 42 -2.73 17.05 -2.08
C GLY A 42 -1.86 16.88 -3.33
N SER A 43 -1.05 15.84 -3.35
CA SER A 43 -0.10 15.53 -4.43
C SER A 43 -0.44 14.24 -5.18
N PHE A 44 -1.60 13.65 -4.95
CA PHE A 44 -2.03 12.41 -5.60
C PHE A 44 -3.53 12.38 -5.86
N LEU A 45 -3.94 11.62 -6.86
CA LEU A 45 -5.33 11.32 -7.20
C LEU A 45 -5.54 9.82 -7.17
N VAL A 46 -6.60 9.40 -6.50
CA VAL A 46 -7.01 7.99 -6.47
C VAL A 46 -8.05 7.78 -7.55
N LEU A 47 -7.78 6.83 -8.45
CA LEU A 47 -8.65 6.44 -9.55
C LEU A 47 -9.14 5.01 -9.36
N ASP A 48 -10.38 4.75 -9.70
CA ASP A 48 -10.96 3.42 -9.68
C ASP A 48 -10.68 2.70 -11.01
N PHE A 49 -10.02 1.54 -10.94
CA PHE A 49 -9.74 0.73 -12.13
C PHE A 49 -11.01 0.25 -12.84
N ALA A 50 -12.08 -0.05 -12.09
CA ALA A 50 -13.34 -0.48 -12.70
C ALA A 50 -13.99 0.63 -13.54
N GLU A 51 -13.80 1.89 -13.17
CA GLU A 51 -14.26 3.04 -13.98
C GLU A 51 -13.39 3.23 -15.23
N LEU A 52 -12.08 3.00 -15.11
CA LEU A 52 -11.17 3.03 -16.26
C LEU A 52 -11.54 1.96 -17.29
N VAL A 53 -11.83 0.73 -16.84
CA VAL A 53 -12.27 -0.37 -17.74
C VAL A 53 -13.57 0.01 -18.48
N LYS A 54 -14.52 0.66 -17.82
CA LYS A 54 -15.77 1.11 -18.45
C LYS A 54 -15.54 2.22 -19.48
N PHE A 55 -14.53 3.04 -19.27
CA PHE A 55 -14.19 4.14 -20.14
C PHE A 55 -13.40 3.68 -21.37
N ASN A 56 -12.34 2.92 -21.16
CA ASN A 56 -11.48 2.37 -22.22
C ASN A 56 -10.84 1.05 -21.77
N THR A 57 -11.22 -0.04 -22.41
CA THR A 57 -10.73 -1.39 -22.09
C THR A 57 -9.28 -1.58 -22.50
N ASP A 58 -8.85 -1.04 -23.64
CA ASP A 58 -7.50 -1.22 -24.17
C ASP A 58 -6.48 -0.54 -23.25
N LEU A 59 -6.79 0.68 -22.80
CA LEU A 59 -5.95 1.40 -21.83
C LEU A 59 -5.87 0.66 -20.48
N ALA A 60 -6.98 0.07 -20.04
CA ALA A 60 -7.00 -0.69 -18.79
C ALA A 60 -6.19 -1.98 -18.88
N GLU A 61 -6.24 -2.71 -20.00
CA GLU A 61 -5.41 -3.89 -20.25
C GLU A 61 -3.92 -3.54 -20.33
N GLU A 62 -3.59 -2.45 -21.04
CA GLU A 62 -2.22 -1.96 -21.13
C GLU A 62 -1.68 -1.54 -19.75
N LEU A 63 -2.53 -0.95 -18.88
CA LEU A 63 -2.15 -0.62 -17.50
C LEU A 63 -1.76 -1.85 -16.68
N LEU A 64 -2.40 -2.99 -16.90
CA LEU A 64 -2.05 -4.23 -16.21
C LEU A 64 -0.72 -4.80 -16.66
N GLU A 65 -0.33 -4.59 -17.93
CA GLU A 65 0.90 -5.12 -18.48
C GLU A 65 2.12 -4.18 -18.36
N ALA A 66 1.89 -2.87 -18.48
CA ALA A 66 2.95 -1.85 -18.43
C ALA A 66 2.57 -0.69 -17.50
N PRO A 67 2.35 -0.95 -16.19
CA PRO A 67 1.83 0.05 -15.25
C PRO A 67 2.72 1.28 -15.09
N GLU A 68 4.04 1.11 -15.08
CA GLU A 68 4.97 2.20 -14.85
C GLU A 68 4.93 3.25 -15.98
N GLU A 69 4.89 2.81 -17.23
CA GLU A 69 4.84 3.68 -18.40
C GLU A 69 3.50 4.44 -18.45
N LEU A 70 2.41 3.70 -18.24
CA LEU A 70 1.07 4.25 -18.35
C LEU A 70 0.70 5.20 -17.21
N LEU A 71 1.12 4.92 -15.98
CA LEU A 71 0.94 5.83 -14.86
C LEU A 71 1.70 7.14 -15.07
N LYS A 72 2.91 7.08 -15.65
CA LYS A 72 3.66 8.29 -16.02
C LYS A 72 2.95 9.10 -17.11
N ALA A 73 2.36 8.43 -18.11
CA ALA A 73 1.55 9.12 -19.12
C ALA A 73 0.34 9.83 -18.49
N GLY A 74 -0.32 9.19 -17.55
CA GLY A 74 -1.41 9.80 -16.78
C GLY A 74 -0.96 10.97 -15.89
N GLU A 75 0.22 10.88 -15.26
CA GLU A 75 0.80 12.02 -14.52
C GLU A 75 1.12 13.21 -15.42
N LEU A 76 1.56 12.96 -16.65
CA LEU A 76 1.76 14.00 -17.67
C LEU A 76 0.43 14.61 -18.11
N ALA A 77 -0.61 13.79 -18.30
CA ALA A 77 -1.96 14.26 -18.62
C ALA A 77 -2.51 15.22 -17.56
N ILE A 78 -2.28 14.93 -16.27
CA ILE A 78 -2.71 15.83 -15.18
C ILE A 78 -1.97 17.17 -15.22
N ARG A 79 -0.70 17.19 -15.62
CA ARG A 79 0.08 18.45 -15.75
C ARG A 79 -0.41 19.37 -16.88
N GLU A 80 -1.12 18.83 -17.87
CA GLU A 80 -1.72 19.61 -18.95
C GLU A 80 -3.01 20.33 -18.56
N PHE A 81 -3.59 20.03 -17.39
CA PHE A 81 -4.73 20.77 -16.88
C PHE A 81 -4.31 22.15 -16.36
N ASP A 82 -5.17 23.14 -16.58
CA ASP A 82 -4.99 24.47 -15.99
C ASP A 82 -5.43 24.44 -14.52
N LEU A 83 -4.48 24.11 -13.65
CA LEU A 83 -4.72 23.97 -12.22
C LEU A 83 -4.45 25.28 -11.46
N PRO A 84 -5.21 25.56 -10.38
CA PRO A 84 -5.06 26.79 -9.60
C PRO A 84 -3.66 26.98 -9.00
N GLN A 85 -2.95 25.86 -8.79
CA GLN A 85 -1.57 25.82 -8.30
C GLN A 85 -0.75 24.88 -9.18
N LYS A 86 0.46 25.32 -9.58
CA LYS A 86 1.41 24.46 -10.28
C LYS A 86 2.01 23.48 -9.29
N ILE A 87 1.59 22.22 -9.36
CA ILE A 87 2.15 21.14 -8.56
C ILE A 87 3.30 20.51 -9.38
N PRO A 88 4.53 20.51 -8.87
CA PRO A 88 5.69 20.02 -9.62
C PRO A 88 5.61 18.51 -9.89
N LYS A 89 4.98 17.76 -8.99
CA LYS A 89 4.78 16.32 -9.09
C LYS A 89 3.40 15.95 -8.58
N PHE A 90 2.68 15.18 -9.36
CA PHE A 90 1.36 14.68 -9.01
C PHE A 90 1.30 13.19 -9.34
N ASN A 91 0.92 12.36 -8.39
CA ASN A 91 0.94 10.92 -8.55
C ASN A 91 -0.48 10.38 -8.80
N ILE A 92 -0.58 9.33 -9.62
CA ILE A 92 -1.81 8.59 -9.84
C ILE A 92 -1.78 7.30 -9.03
N ARG A 93 -2.85 7.05 -8.27
CA ARG A 93 -3.04 5.87 -7.44
C ARG A 93 -4.25 5.08 -7.93
N MET A 94 -4.09 3.77 -8.10
CA MET A 94 -5.14 2.91 -8.64
C MET A 94 -5.70 2.01 -7.55
N THR A 95 -7.04 2.01 -7.44
CA THR A 95 -7.79 1.13 -6.55
C THR A 95 -8.65 0.15 -7.33
N SER A 96 -9.33 -0.76 -6.64
CA SER A 96 -10.33 -1.69 -7.21
C SER A 96 -9.80 -2.54 -8.36
N LEU A 97 -8.53 -2.98 -8.30
CA LEU A 97 -7.99 -3.93 -9.26
C LEU A 97 -8.80 -5.24 -9.25
N PRO A 98 -8.98 -5.89 -10.42
CA PRO A 98 -9.78 -7.10 -10.52
C PRO A 98 -9.18 -8.28 -9.75
N GLU A 99 -10.01 -9.20 -9.30
CA GLU A 99 -9.59 -10.41 -8.58
C GLU A 99 -8.62 -11.29 -9.39
N SER A 100 -8.66 -11.22 -10.71
CA SER A 100 -7.72 -11.92 -11.60
C SER A 100 -6.26 -11.47 -11.41
N GLN A 101 -6.03 -10.27 -10.88
CA GLN A 101 -4.72 -9.71 -10.58
C GLN A 101 -4.30 -9.93 -9.11
N LYS A 102 -5.12 -10.64 -8.33
CA LYS A 102 -4.74 -11.08 -6.99
C LYS A 102 -3.69 -12.17 -7.06
N VAL A 103 -2.55 -11.92 -6.45
CA VAL A 103 -1.44 -12.89 -6.42
C VAL A 103 -1.01 -13.11 -4.98
N ARG A 104 -0.93 -14.37 -4.54
CA ARG A 104 -0.34 -14.69 -3.22
C ARG A 104 1.16 -14.46 -3.26
N ILE A 105 1.75 -14.08 -2.15
CA ILE A 105 3.21 -13.86 -2.05
C ILE A 105 3.98 -15.15 -2.42
N SER A 106 3.45 -16.32 -2.03
CA SER A 106 3.99 -17.63 -2.37
C SER A 106 3.96 -17.95 -3.85
N ASP A 107 3.04 -17.35 -4.62
CA ASP A 107 2.80 -17.65 -6.04
C ASP A 107 3.49 -16.68 -6.99
N ILE A 108 4.21 -15.69 -6.47
CA ILE A 108 4.98 -14.75 -7.29
C ILE A 108 6.08 -15.50 -8.05
N ARG A 109 6.13 -15.30 -9.38
CA ARG A 109 7.11 -15.89 -10.30
C ARG A 109 7.54 -14.86 -11.34
N SER A 110 8.53 -15.19 -12.14
CA SER A 110 9.04 -14.35 -13.24
C SER A 110 7.96 -13.86 -14.21
N LYS A 111 6.87 -14.63 -14.41
CA LYS A 111 5.73 -14.21 -15.24
C LYS A 111 4.96 -12.99 -14.72
N HIS A 112 5.16 -12.63 -13.47
CA HIS A 112 4.51 -11.46 -12.84
C HIS A 112 5.40 -10.22 -12.83
N LEU A 113 6.63 -10.33 -13.38
CA LEU A 113 7.52 -9.17 -13.51
C LEU A 113 6.87 -8.08 -14.35
N SER A 114 7.01 -6.86 -13.91
CA SER A 114 6.45 -5.64 -14.51
C SER A 114 4.94 -5.60 -14.64
N LYS A 115 4.20 -6.62 -14.17
CA LYS A 115 2.74 -6.63 -14.22
C LYS A 115 2.14 -5.94 -13.00
N PHE A 116 0.99 -5.28 -13.22
CA PHE A 116 0.24 -4.65 -12.16
C PHE A 116 -0.58 -5.68 -11.40
N ILE A 117 -0.21 -5.95 -10.16
CA ILE A 117 -0.84 -6.95 -9.30
C ILE A 117 -1.21 -6.36 -7.97
N TRP A 118 -2.04 -7.05 -7.22
CA TRP A 118 -2.31 -6.72 -5.84
C TRP A 118 -2.24 -7.96 -4.94
N MET A 119 -1.91 -7.72 -3.68
CA MET A 119 -1.78 -8.77 -2.68
C MET A 119 -2.22 -8.29 -1.31
N GLU A 120 -2.61 -9.22 -0.47
CA GLU A 120 -2.93 -9.00 0.92
C GLU A 120 -1.86 -9.61 1.81
N GLY A 121 -1.64 -8.99 2.95
CA GLY A 121 -0.71 -9.53 3.93
C GLY A 121 -0.64 -8.70 5.20
N ILE A 122 0.20 -9.16 6.11
CA ILE A 122 0.45 -8.50 7.39
C ILE A 122 1.83 -7.83 7.33
N ILE A 123 1.90 -6.58 7.73
CA ILE A 123 3.17 -5.85 7.84
C ILE A 123 3.95 -6.43 9.02
N ARG A 124 5.08 -7.05 8.75
CA ARG A 124 5.97 -7.59 9.80
C ARG A 124 7.01 -6.59 10.26
N GLN A 125 7.55 -5.84 9.33
CA GLN A 125 8.63 -4.90 9.59
C GLN A 125 8.49 -3.68 8.71
N LYS A 126 8.87 -2.54 9.23
CA LYS A 126 8.90 -1.25 8.57
C LYS A 126 10.27 -0.65 8.74
N SER A 127 10.87 -0.15 7.67
CA SER A 127 12.13 0.58 7.74
C SER A 127 11.91 2.05 8.10
N ASP A 128 12.96 2.73 8.49
CA ASP A 128 12.95 4.18 8.58
C ASP A 128 12.72 4.81 7.21
N VAL A 129 12.13 6.00 7.20
CA VAL A 129 12.01 6.82 5.99
C VAL A 129 13.39 7.32 5.61
N ARG A 130 13.79 7.10 4.36
CA ARG A 130 15.07 7.56 3.83
C ARG A 130 14.88 8.27 2.50
N PRO A 131 15.53 9.41 2.30
CA PRO A 131 15.51 10.08 1.00
C PRO A 131 16.26 9.23 -0.04
N HIS A 132 15.61 8.98 -1.17
CA HIS A 132 16.17 8.31 -2.33
C HIS A 132 16.37 9.32 -3.47
N VAL A 133 17.50 9.24 -4.14
CA VAL A 133 17.76 10.07 -5.33
C VAL A 133 17.05 9.44 -6.52
N THR A 134 16.14 10.18 -7.15
CA THR A 134 15.43 9.74 -8.36
C THR A 134 16.07 10.28 -9.63
N ALA A 135 16.61 11.49 -9.58
CA ALA A 135 17.34 12.11 -10.67
C ALA A 135 18.50 12.96 -10.14
N ALA A 136 19.58 13.05 -10.89
CA ALA A 136 20.69 13.92 -10.57
C ALA A 136 21.14 14.69 -11.82
N LYS A 137 21.39 15.98 -11.64
CA LYS A 137 21.86 16.88 -12.71
C LYS A 137 23.35 17.09 -12.57
N PHE A 138 24.06 16.85 -13.67
CA PHE A 138 25.51 16.99 -13.76
C PHE A 138 25.89 18.02 -14.81
N GLU A 139 26.84 18.85 -14.50
CA GLU A 139 27.43 19.82 -15.45
C GLU A 139 28.71 19.24 -16.07
N CYS A 140 28.80 19.35 -17.35
CA CYS A 140 30.04 19.02 -18.06
C CYS A 140 31.06 20.18 -17.92
N PRO A 141 32.21 19.96 -17.25
CA PRO A 141 33.18 21.03 -17.03
C PRO A 141 33.86 21.51 -18.32
N SER A 142 33.66 20.84 -19.48
CA SER A 142 34.24 21.25 -20.75
C SER A 142 33.32 22.09 -21.59
N CYS A 143 32.02 21.81 -21.61
CA CYS A 143 31.06 22.50 -22.49
C CYS A 143 29.88 23.14 -21.71
N GLY A 144 29.84 23.05 -20.39
CA GLY A 144 28.77 23.59 -19.58
C GLY A 144 27.39 22.90 -19.75
N ASN A 145 27.33 21.82 -20.55
CA ASN A 145 26.06 21.16 -20.82
C ASN A 145 25.57 20.41 -19.57
N ILE A 146 24.28 20.53 -19.28
CA ILE A 146 23.63 19.87 -18.14
C ILE A 146 23.12 18.50 -18.58
N LEU A 147 23.60 17.46 -17.93
CA LEU A 147 23.19 16.08 -18.12
C LEU A 147 22.25 15.67 -16.98
N ASN A 148 21.01 15.33 -17.30
CA ASN A 148 20.07 14.79 -16.33
C ASN A 148 20.13 13.26 -16.39
N ILE A 149 20.53 12.64 -15.29
CA ILE A 149 20.66 11.18 -15.15
C ILE A 149 19.60 10.69 -14.18
N LEU A 150 18.66 9.90 -14.68
CA LEU A 150 17.69 9.21 -13.87
C LEU A 150 18.37 8.07 -13.11
N GLN A 151 18.09 7.96 -11.82
CA GLN A 151 18.63 6.95 -10.94
C GLN A 151 17.63 5.79 -10.81
N LEU A 152 17.62 4.91 -11.80
CA LEU A 152 16.70 3.77 -11.85
C LEU A 152 17.19 2.57 -11.01
N ASP A 153 18.50 2.53 -10.73
CA ASP A 153 19.12 1.43 -9.99
C ASP A 153 19.38 1.79 -8.50
N LYS A 154 19.58 0.79 -7.68
CA LYS A 154 20.01 0.98 -6.27
C LYS A 154 21.39 1.62 -6.14
N LYS A 155 22.23 1.50 -7.16
CA LYS A 155 23.56 2.10 -7.19
C LYS A 155 23.52 3.44 -7.88
N TYR A 156 24.01 4.48 -7.20
CA TYR A 156 24.12 5.82 -7.78
C TYR A 156 24.99 5.81 -9.04
N LYS A 157 24.42 6.26 -10.16
CA LYS A 157 25.07 6.31 -11.45
C LYS A 157 25.47 7.74 -11.80
N GLU A 158 26.74 7.94 -12.10
CA GLU A 158 27.28 9.17 -12.67
C GLU A 158 27.34 9.05 -14.20
N PRO A 159 27.24 10.15 -14.96
CA PRO A 159 27.42 10.12 -16.39
C PRO A 159 28.83 9.71 -16.75
N THR A 160 29.00 8.81 -17.71
CA THR A 160 30.30 8.32 -18.17
C THR A 160 30.87 9.12 -19.33
N ARG A 161 29.96 9.76 -20.13
CA ARG A 161 30.32 10.50 -21.32
C ARG A 161 29.35 11.67 -21.58
N CYS A 162 29.85 12.80 -22.01
CA CYS A 162 29.05 13.94 -22.53
C CYS A 162 28.96 13.89 -24.03
N GLY A 163 27.93 14.53 -24.62
CA GLY A 163 27.79 14.71 -26.09
C GLY A 163 28.98 15.42 -26.75
N CYS A 164 29.74 16.24 -26.02
CA CYS A 164 30.98 16.85 -26.50
C CYS A 164 32.20 15.90 -26.59
N GLY A 165 32.01 14.61 -26.27
CA GLY A 165 33.07 13.59 -26.28
C GLY A 165 33.87 13.43 -24.97
N ARG A 166 33.72 14.35 -24.01
CA ARG A 166 34.42 14.28 -22.73
C ARG A 166 34.00 13.00 -21.95
N LYS A 167 35.00 12.34 -21.40
CA LYS A 167 34.87 11.21 -20.43
C LYS A 167 35.46 11.63 -19.09
N GLY A 168 34.99 11.06 -17.99
CA GLY A 168 35.53 11.27 -16.64
C GLY A 168 34.51 11.85 -15.67
N LYS A 169 34.99 12.54 -14.65
CA LYS A 169 34.14 13.09 -13.59
C LYS A 169 33.38 14.35 -14.06
N PHE A 170 32.10 14.40 -13.73
CA PHE A 170 31.19 15.51 -13.95
C PHE A 170 30.87 16.17 -12.62
N LYS A 171 30.57 17.47 -12.66
CA LYS A 171 30.21 18.21 -11.44
C LYS A 171 28.71 18.03 -11.18
N GLU A 172 28.34 17.50 -10.03
CA GLU A 172 26.95 17.40 -9.60
C GLU A 172 26.44 18.81 -9.25
N ILE A 173 25.29 19.20 -9.84
CA ILE A 173 24.63 20.49 -9.59
C ILE A 173 23.52 20.32 -8.56
N SER A 174 22.62 19.34 -8.79
CA SER A 174 21.45 19.13 -7.95
C SER A 174 20.99 17.68 -7.99
N LYS A 175 20.33 17.25 -6.91
CA LYS A 175 19.66 15.96 -6.78
C LYS A 175 18.18 16.18 -6.54
N GLU A 176 17.36 15.37 -7.19
CA GLU A 176 15.95 15.25 -6.86
C GLU A 176 15.79 14.09 -5.88
N LEU A 177 15.34 14.42 -4.68
CA LEU A 177 15.16 13.46 -3.60
C LEU A 177 13.67 13.18 -3.42
N VAL A 178 13.35 11.92 -3.19
CA VAL A 178 12.00 11.44 -2.88
C VAL A 178 12.08 10.57 -1.65
N ASP A 179 11.18 10.77 -0.71
CA ASP A 179 11.11 9.94 0.47
C ASP A 179 10.69 8.52 0.10
N GLY A 180 11.43 7.55 0.61
CA GLY A 180 11.18 6.14 0.38
C GLY A 180 11.22 5.35 1.67
N GLN A 181 10.40 4.33 1.76
CA GLN A 181 10.29 3.44 2.90
C GLN A 181 10.09 2.01 2.45
N GLY A 182 10.79 1.09 3.09
CA GLY A 182 10.63 -0.35 2.87
C GLY A 182 9.69 -0.96 3.91
N LEU A 183 8.79 -1.81 3.46
CA LEU A 183 7.98 -2.68 4.31
C LEU A 183 8.32 -4.14 4.01
N VAL A 184 8.18 -5.00 5.00
CA VAL A 184 8.19 -6.46 4.83
C VAL A 184 6.76 -6.95 5.02
N LEU A 185 6.16 -7.42 3.94
CA LEU A 185 4.81 -7.99 3.93
C LEU A 185 4.92 -9.52 4.04
N GLU A 186 4.11 -10.11 4.91
CA GLU A 186 4.01 -11.56 5.14
C GLU A 186 2.61 -12.03 4.82
N GLU A 187 2.47 -13.22 4.27
CA GLU A 187 1.17 -13.84 4.01
C GLU A 187 0.32 -13.95 5.26
N SER A 188 -0.99 -13.71 5.10
CA SER A 188 -1.94 -13.89 6.19
C SER A 188 -1.99 -15.36 6.61
N PRO A 189 -2.00 -15.67 7.91
CA PRO A 189 -2.20 -17.03 8.39
C PRO A 189 -3.49 -17.70 7.90
N ASP A 190 -4.50 -16.88 7.55
CA ASP A 190 -5.80 -17.36 7.06
C ASP A 190 -5.71 -17.94 5.65
N ASP A 191 -4.71 -17.54 4.87
CA ASP A 191 -4.49 -17.97 3.48
C ASP A 191 -3.51 -19.15 3.35
N LEU A 192 -3.00 -19.66 4.49
CA LEU A 192 -1.97 -20.70 4.51
C LEU A 192 -2.56 -22.11 4.62
N ASP A 193 -2.41 -22.89 3.58
CA ASP A 193 -2.63 -24.33 3.61
C ASP A 193 -1.41 -25.04 4.24
N ALA A 194 -1.26 -24.94 5.58
CA ALA A 194 -0.21 -25.62 6.37
C ALA A 194 1.26 -25.36 5.95
N SER A 195 1.53 -24.40 5.08
CA SER A 195 2.88 -24.01 4.65
C SER A 195 3.44 -22.86 5.51
N GLN A 196 4.76 -22.68 5.49
CA GLN A 196 5.38 -21.52 6.14
C GLN A 196 5.03 -20.24 5.39
N PRO A 197 4.64 -19.14 6.09
CA PRO A 197 4.32 -17.87 5.47
C PRO A 197 5.54 -17.30 4.74
N LYS A 198 5.35 -16.92 3.49
CA LYS A 198 6.38 -16.25 2.70
C LYS A 198 6.32 -14.74 2.89
N ARG A 199 7.43 -14.10 2.60
CA ARG A 199 7.62 -12.65 2.75
C ARG A 199 8.06 -12.03 1.45
N ILE A 200 7.62 -10.79 1.23
CA ILE A 200 8.09 -9.95 0.14
C ILE A 200 8.43 -8.56 0.67
N ASN A 201 9.45 -7.96 0.09
CA ASN A 201 9.78 -6.56 0.35
C ASN A 201 8.90 -5.67 -0.52
N VAL A 202 8.24 -4.70 0.11
CA VAL A 202 7.41 -3.68 -0.55
C VAL A 202 8.11 -2.35 -0.41
N PHE A 203 8.20 -1.59 -1.48
CA PHE A 203 8.82 -0.29 -1.50
C PHE A 203 7.78 0.81 -1.72
N LEU A 204 7.66 1.71 -0.75
CA LEU A 204 6.80 2.88 -0.79
C LEU A 204 7.62 4.09 -1.20
N LYS A 205 7.05 4.97 -2.03
CA LYS A 205 7.69 6.20 -2.50
C LYS A 205 6.74 7.39 -2.35
N ASP A 206 7.34 8.56 -2.09
CA ASP A 206 6.68 9.86 -2.18
C ASP A 206 5.48 10.01 -1.21
N ASP A 207 4.30 10.35 -1.72
CA ASP A 207 3.07 10.57 -0.95
C ASP A 207 2.61 9.35 -0.12
N LEU A 208 3.01 8.13 -0.52
CA LEU A 208 2.75 6.93 0.27
C LEU A 208 3.52 6.90 1.59
N VAL A 209 4.54 7.75 1.74
CA VAL A 209 5.39 7.86 2.94
C VAL A 209 4.99 9.09 3.78
N SER A 210 3.70 9.38 3.85
CA SER A 210 3.19 10.50 4.66
C SER A 210 2.98 10.09 6.13
N PRO A 211 2.97 11.04 7.09
CA PRO A 211 2.68 10.74 8.50
C PRO A 211 1.32 10.09 8.73
N LEU A 212 0.34 10.32 7.86
CA LEU A 212 -0.97 9.67 7.90
C LEU A 212 -0.88 8.21 7.46
N SER A 213 -0.14 7.93 6.38
CA SER A 213 0.15 6.56 5.94
C SER A 213 0.99 5.81 6.97
N GLU A 214 1.86 6.53 7.69
CA GLU A 214 2.67 5.95 8.75
C GLU A 214 1.84 5.33 9.88
N LYS A 215 0.78 5.97 10.30
CA LYS A 215 -0.12 5.45 11.33
C LYS A 215 -0.92 4.24 10.83
N ARG A 216 -1.35 4.26 9.57
CA ARG A 216 -2.14 3.19 8.95
C ARG A 216 -1.32 1.94 8.61
N CYS A 217 -0.01 2.10 8.35
CA CYS A 217 0.91 1.03 7.99
C CYS A 217 1.81 0.62 9.17
N SER A 218 1.23 0.35 10.33
CA SER A 218 1.97 -0.11 11.51
C SER A 218 2.31 -1.60 11.43
N PRO A 219 3.43 -2.06 12.00
CA PRO A 219 3.71 -3.50 12.12
C PRO A 219 2.57 -4.23 12.82
N GLY A 220 2.10 -5.32 12.23
CA GLY A 220 0.93 -6.09 12.67
C GLY A 220 -0.37 -5.77 11.92
N SER A 221 -0.47 -4.63 11.22
CA SER A 221 -1.66 -4.29 10.44
C SER A 221 -1.80 -5.17 9.20
N ARG A 222 -3.04 -5.55 8.86
CA ARG A 222 -3.37 -6.20 7.59
C ARG A 222 -3.59 -5.12 6.54
N VAL A 223 -2.94 -5.29 5.41
CA VAL A 223 -3.01 -4.33 4.30
C VAL A 223 -3.21 -5.03 2.96
N LYS A 224 -3.88 -4.32 2.06
CA LYS A 224 -3.94 -4.62 0.65
C LYS A 224 -2.98 -3.68 -0.07
N VAL A 225 -2.04 -4.24 -0.82
CA VAL A 225 -1.04 -3.47 -1.54
C VAL A 225 -1.18 -3.76 -3.03
N SER A 226 -1.37 -2.72 -3.82
CA SER A 226 -1.33 -2.77 -5.28
C SER A 226 -0.03 -2.16 -5.80
N GLY A 227 0.53 -2.76 -6.84
CA GLY A 227 1.79 -2.32 -7.42
C GLY A 227 2.31 -3.30 -8.46
N TRP A 228 3.53 -3.12 -8.89
CA TRP A 228 4.19 -4.01 -9.85
C TRP A 228 5.42 -4.68 -9.26
N VAL A 229 5.71 -5.87 -9.73
CA VAL A 229 6.88 -6.63 -9.29
C VAL A 229 8.09 -6.14 -10.05
N ALA A 230 9.08 -5.66 -9.32
CA ALA A 230 10.38 -5.25 -9.85
C ALA A 230 11.48 -6.22 -9.40
N GLU A 231 12.50 -6.36 -10.23
CA GLU A 231 13.69 -7.15 -9.92
C GLU A 231 14.82 -6.27 -9.39
N VAL A 232 15.51 -6.78 -8.39
CA VAL A 232 16.66 -6.10 -7.82
C VAL A 232 17.86 -7.03 -7.87
N PRO A 233 18.96 -6.60 -8.54
CA PRO A 233 20.15 -7.42 -8.61
C PRO A 233 20.79 -7.61 -7.24
N VAL A 234 21.11 -8.85 -6.90
CA VAL A 234 21.84 -9.17 -5.67
C VAL A 234 23.34 -8.98 -5.93
N THR A 235 23.96 -8.06 -5.20
CA THR A 235 25.40 -7.83 -5.27
C THR A 235 26.14 -8.87 -4.42
N LEU A 236 27.09 -9.57 -5.03
CA LEU A 236 27.98 -10.48 -4.31
C LEU A 236 28.98 -9.70 -3.44
N ARG A 237 29.44 -10.30 -2.36
CA ARG A 237 30.48 -9.70 -1.47
C ARG A 237 31.76 -9.35 -2.22
N THR A 238 32.02 -9.98 -3.36
CA THR A 238 33.17 -9.73 -4.24
C THR A 238 32.98 -8.55 -5.20
N GLY A 239 31.84 -7.84 -5.14
CA GLY A 239 31.52 -6.68 -6.01
C GLY A 239 30.96 -7.04 -7.37
N GLY A 240 30.82 -8.33 -7.72
CA GLY A 240 30.15 -8.80 -8.94
C GLY A 240 28.63 -8.83 -8.79
N GLN A 241 27.89 -8.77 -9.91
CA GLN A 241 26.45 -9.02 -9.93
C GLN A 241 26.19 -10.54 -9.88
N SER A 242 25.26 -10.95 -9.03
CA SER A 242 24.75 -12.32 -9.00
C SER A 242 23.81 -12.55 -10.20
N THR A 243 23.72 -13.79 -10.66
CA THR A 243 22.68 -14.22 -11.59
C THR A 243 21.31 -14.35 -10.91
N LYS A 244 21.25 -14.18 -9.57
CA LYS A 244 20.00 -14.21 -8.80
C LYS A 244 19.52 -12.79 -8.58
N TYR A 245 18.23 -12.59 -8.75
CA TYR A 245 17.54 -11.34 -8.50
C TYR A 245 16.55 -11.53 -7.35
N ASP A 246 16.49 -10.57 -6.46
CA ASP A 246 15.43 -10.49 -5.47
C ASP A 246 14.23 -9.78 -6.09
N LEU A 247 13.03 -10.30 -5.80
CA LEU A 247 11.78 -9.70 -6.23
C LEU A 247 11.30 -8.73 -5.14
N ILE A 248 10.94 -7.53 -5.54
CA ILE A 248 10.31 -6.52 -4.70
C ILE A 248 9.00 -6.08 -5.32
N LEU A 249 8.05 -5.67 -4.50
CA LEU A 249 6.84 -5.00 -4.97
C LEU A 249 7.05 -3.49 -4.87
N GLU A 250 7.06 -2.78 -6.01
CA GLU A 250 6.92 -1.33 -6.00
C GLU A 250 5.45 -0.97 -5.85
N SER A 251 5.11 -0.38 -4.71
CA SER A 251 3.72 -0.06 -4.39
C SER A 251 3.24 1.16 -5.15
N ASN A 252 2.08 1.03 -5.78
CA ASN A 252 1.31 2.15 -6.30
C ASN A 252 0.32 2.66 -5.24
N TYR A 253 -0.39 1.75 -4.55
CA TYR A 253 -1.35 2.13 -3.51
C TYR A 253 -1.37 1.11 -2.38
N ILE A 254 -1.68 1.56 -1.17
CA ILE A 254 -1.79 0.72 0.02
C ILE A 254 -3.06 1.07 0.78
N GLU A 255 -3.87 0.05 1.03
CA GLU A 255 -5.13 0.16 1.77
C GLU A 255 -5.05 -0.68 3.06
N PRO A 256 -5.34 -0.12 4.23
CA PRO A 256 -5.54 -0.92 5.42
C PRO A 256 -6.81 -1.75 5.28
N LEU A 257 -6.73 -3.06 5.54
CA LEU A 257 -7.89 -3.95 5.54
C LEU A 257 -8.61 -3.98 6.89
N GLN A 258 -7.97 -3.47 7.93
CA GLN A 258 -8.59 -3.24 9.22
C GLN A 258 -9.09 -1.79 9.24
N GLU A 259 -10.39 -1.64 9.40
CA GLU A 259 -10.97 -0.34 9.74
C GLU A 259 -10.39 0.08 11.09
N ASP A 260 -9.72 1.22 11.13
CA ASP A 260 -9.37 1.86 12.38
C ASP A 260 -10.69 2.24 13.06
N PHE A 261 -11.04 1.53 14.15
CA PHE A 261 -12.25 1.81 14.92
C PHE A 261 -12.32 3.28 15.41
N SER A 262 -11.20 3.99 15.39
CA SER A 262 -11.13 5.42 15.68
C SER A 262 -11.75 6.31 14.58
N GLU A 263 -11.90 5.79 13.35
CA GLU A 263 -12.47 6.52 12.20
C GLU A 263 -13.90 6.07 11.87
N VAL A 264 -14.47 5.11 12.62
CA VAL A 264 -15.86 4.66 12.41
C VAL A 264 -16.80 5.82 12.72
N ALA A 265 -17.39 6.38 11.67
CA ALA A 265 -18.45 7.37 11.81
C ALA A 265 -19.71 6.68 12.32
N ILE A 266 -20.01 6.84 13.60
CA ILE A 266 -21.22 6.30 14.23
C ILE A 266 -22.40 7.12 13.70
N SER A 267 -23.36 6.47 13.04
CA SER A 267 -24.58 7.11 12.57
C SER A 267 -25.48 7.50 13.77
N GLU A 268 -26.35 8.49 13.58
CA GLU A 268 -27.27 8.93 14.64
C GLU A 268 -28.15 7.78 15.16
N LYS A 269 -28.56 6.86 14.27
CA LYS A 269 -29.35 5.68 14.66
C LYS A 269 -28.55 4.72 15.56
N GLU A 270 -27.33 4.43 15.19
CA GLU A 270 -26.43 3.58 16.01
C GLU A 270 -26.14 4.22 17.37
N PHE A 271 -25.96 5.53 17.38
CA PHE A 271 -25.75 6.27 18.62
C PHE A 271 -26.96 6.19 19.58
N GLU A 272 -28.18 6.22 19.03
CA GLU A 272 -29.39 6.00 19.82
C GLU A 272 -29.51 4.57 20.35
N GLU A 273 -29.10 3.57 19.57
CA GLU A 273 -29.07 2.18 20.01
C GLU A 273 -28.04 1.96 21.12
N ILE A 274 -26.86 2.54 20.99
CA ILE A 274 -25.81 2.51 22.03
C ILE A 274 -26.33 3.15 23.33
N LYS A 275 -27.02 4.29 23.24
CA LYS A 275 -27.63 4.94 24.39
C LYS A 275 -28.70 4.06 25.07
N LYS A 276 -29.55 3.38 24.29
CA LYS A 276 -30.56 2.45 24.83
C LYS A 276 -29.89 1.29 25.60
N ILE A 277 -28.81 0.72 25.05
CA ILE A 277 -28.06 -0.34 25.74
C ILE A 277 -27.42 0.20 27.02
N ALA A 278 -26.80 1.38 26.97
CA ALA A 278 -26.16 2.00 28.13
C ALA A 278 -27.15 2.36 29.27
N GLN A 279 -28.39 2.70 28.92
CA GLN A 279 -29.46 3.04 29.88
C GLN A 279 -30.23 1.80 30.37
N SER A 280 -29.94 0.60 29.84
CA SER A 280 -30.57 -0.64 30.31
C SER A 280 -30.18 -0.94 31.77
N SER A 281 -31.00 -1.69 32.46
CA SER A 281 -30.78 -2.03 33.90
C SER A 281 -29.47 -2.82 34.13
N ASN A 282 -28.99 -3.53 33.12
CA ASN A 282 -27.73 -4.30 33.21
C ASN A 282 -27.03 -4.39 31.84
N PRO A 283 -26.28 -3.35 31.43
CA PRO A 283 -25.58 -3.32 30.16
C PRO A 283 -24.54 -4.46 30.04
N LEU A 284 -23.86 -4.79 31.14
CA LEU A 284 -22.83 -5.83 31.15
C LEU A 284 -23.41 -7.21 30.82
N ASP A 285 -24.61 -7.52 31.30
CA ASP A 285 -25.27 -8.80 31.01
C ASP A 285 -25.71 -8.89 29.55
N THR A 286 -26.13 -7.77 28.95
CA THR A 286 -26.46 -7.68 27.54
C THR A 286 -25.22 -7.94 26.67
N LEU A 287 -24.10 -7.28 26.98
CA LEU A 287 -22.83 -7.48 26.28
C LEU A 287 -22.29 -8.90 26.45
N LYS A 288 -22.36 -9.46 27.65
CA LYS A 288 -21.98 -10.85 27.98
C LYS A 288 -22.74 -11.88 27.12
N ARG A 289 -24.04 -11.68 26.92
CA ARG A 289 -24.89 -12.55 26.08
C ARG A 289 -24.59 -12.38 24.58
N SER A 290 -24.16 -11.21 24.14
CA SER A 290 -23.80 -10.96 22.75
C SER A 290 -22.47 -11.60 22.34
N ILE A 291 -21.52 -11.79 23.27
CA ILE A 291 -20.26 -12.48 23.03
C ILE A 291 -20.50 -13.99 22.89
N ALA A 292 -20.27 -14.51 21.70
CA ALA A 292 -20.39 -15.92 21.37
C ALA A 292 -21.74 -16.56 21.85
N PRO A 293 -22.89 -16.14 21.27
CA PRO A 293 -24.20 -16.66 21.64
C PRO A 293 -24.34 -18.16 21.36
N SER A 294 -23.53 -18.70 20.43
CA SER A 294 -23.50 -20.13 20.12
C SER A 294 -22.87 -21.02 21.19
N ILE A 295 -22.17 -20.43 22.18
CA ILE A 295 -21.56 -21.16 23.27
C ILE A 295 -22.45 -21.00 24.52
N TYR A 296 -23.03 -22.09 24.98
CA TYR A 296 -23.85 -22.11 26.19
C TYR A 296 -22.97 -22.14 27.45
N GLY A 297 -23.34 -21.39 28.48
CA GLY A 297 -22.60 -21.32 29.75
C GLY A 297 -21.32 -20.44 29.63
N HIS A 298 -20.36 -20.72 30.50
CA HIS A 298 -19.10 -19.97 30.65
C HIS A 298 -19.30 -18.47 30.96
N ASP A 299 -20.36 -18.12 31.70
CA ASP A 299 -20.76 -16.74 31.96
C ASP A 299 -19.66 -15.89 32.59
N LYS A 300 -18.90 -16.44 33.54
CA LYS A 300 -17.77 -15.73 34.17
C LYS A 300 -16.63 -15.45 33.15
N ILE A 301 -16.37 -16.39 32.23
CA ILE A 301 -15.36 -16.22 31.21
C ILE A 301 -15.81 -15.14 30.22
N LYS A 302 -17.08 -15.17 29.78
CA LYS A 302 -17.64 -14.16 28.90
C LYS A 302 -17.62 -12.76 29.53
N GLU A 303 -17.94 -12.67 30.83
CA GLU A 303 -17.86 -11.41 31.56
C GLU A 303 -16.42 -10.89 31.65
N ALA A 304 -15.45 -11.76 31.93
CA ALA A 304 -14.04 -11.40 31.95
C ALA A 304 -13.56 -10.93 30.56
N LEU A 305 -14.03 -11.54 29.46
CA LEU A 305 -13.75 -11.13 28.11
C LEU A 305 -14.34 -9.76 27.76
N VAL A 306 -15.57 -9.45 28.22
CA VAL A 306 -16.16 -8.09 28.08
C VAL A 306 -15.30 -7.06 28.79
N LEU A 307 -14.86 -7.37 30.02
CA LEU A 307 -13.99 -6.46 30.77
C LEU A 307 -12.62 -6.29 30.12
N GLN A 308 -12.08 -7.33 29.49
CA GLN A 308 -10.84 -7.25 28.72
C GLN A 308 -10.99 -6.31 27.51
N LEU A 309 -12.11 -6.37 26.78
CA LEU A 309 -12.40 -5.47 25.66
C LEU A 309 -12.54 -4.01 26.11
N ALA A 310 -13.15 -3.79 27.27
CA ALA A 310 -13.27 -2.44 27.85
C ALA A 310 -11.89 -1.88 28.28
N GLY A 311 -10.96 -2.76 28.64
CA GLY A 311 -9.64 -2.37 29.10
C GLY A 311 -9.64 -1.64 30.43
N GLY A 312 -8.46 -1.24 30.88
CA GLY A 312 -8.22 -0.40 32.04
C GLY A 312 -7.72 1.00 31.66
N VAL A 313 -7.69 1.88 32.63
CA VAL A 313 -7.20 3.27 32.42
C VAL A 313 -5.67 3.31 32.45
N ARG A 314 -5.08 3.87 31.41
CA ARG A 314 -3.64 4.18 31.38
C ARG A 314 -3.35 5.31 32.38
N LYS A 315 -2.45 5.06 33.32
CA LYS A 315 -2.07 6.05 34.35
C LYS A 315 -0.62 6.49 34.16
N THR A 316 -0.40 7.80 34.16
CA THR A 316 0.92 8.39 34.22
C THR A 316 1.17 8.87 35.64
N HIS A 317 2.20 8.34 36.27
CA HIS A 317 2.59 8.70 37.64
C HIS A 317 3.42 10.00 37.62
N PRO A 318 3.53 10.71 38.78
CA PRO A 318 4.30 11.95 38.87
C PRO A 318 5.80 11.78 38.57
N ASP A 319 6.33 10.58 38.71
CA ASP A 319 7.71 10.18 38.38
C ASP A 319 7.94 9.90 36.90
N GLY A 320 6.94 10.09 36.06
CA GLY A 320 7.00 9.84 34.62
C GLY A 320 6.78 8.37 34.23
N MET A 321 6.63 7.46 35.17
CA MET A 321 6.27 6.07 34.89
C MET A 321 4.84 5.96 34.35
N VAL A 322 4.68 5.16 33.28
CA VAL A 322 3.37 4.89 32.66
C VAL A 322 2.93 3.48 32.98
N THR A 323 1.81 3.35 33.70
CA THR A 323 1.14 2.05 33.89
C THR A 323 0.13 1.82 32.77
N ARG A 324 0.27 0.72 32.06
CA ARG A 324 -0.64 0.33 30.96
C ARG A 324 -2.00 -0.10 31.54
N GLY A 325 -3.07 0.18 30.76
CA GLY A 325 -4.42 -0.29 31.07
C GLY A 325 -4.78 -1.63 30.42
N ASP A 326 -3.87 -2.20 29.63
CA ASP A 326 -4.15 -3.43 28.87
C ASP A 326 -4.27 -4.64 29.79
N MET A 327 -5.35 -5.40 29.65
CA MET A 327 -5.58 -6.64 30.38
C MET A 327 -5.32 -7.84 29.49
N HIS A 328 -4.43 -8.73 29.94
CA HIS A 328 -4.13 -9.98 29.24
C HIS A 328 -4.85 -11.15 29.93
N MET A 329 -5.45 -12.02 29.12
CA MET A 329 -6.16 -13.19 29.61
C MET A 329 -5.57 -14.47 29.02
N LEU A 330 -5.35 -15.47 29.88
CA LEU A 330 -4.94 -16.81 29.48
C LEU A 330 -6.06 -17.78 29.73
N LEU A 331 -6.57 -18.44 28.67
CA LEU A 331 -7.59 -19.49 28.76
C LEU A 331 -6.92 -20.85 28.74
N ILE A 332 -7.05 -21.58 29.86
CA ILE A 332 -6.56 -22.95 30.04
C ILE A 332 -7.74 -23.89 30.23
N GLY A 333 -7.70 -25.04 29.60
CA GLY A 333 -8.75 -26.07 29.73
C GLY A 333 -8.59 -27.17 28.68
N ASP A 334 -9.42 -28.18 28.76
CA ASP A 334 -9.38 -29.39 27.93
C ASP A 334 -9.68 -29.10 26.45
N PRO A 335 -9.22 -29.95 25.52
CA PRO A 335 -9.63 -29.89 24.12
C PRO A 335 -11.16 -29.95 23.97
N GLY A 336 -11.74 -29.16 23.06
CA GLY A 336 -13.19 -29.14 22.84
C GLY A 336 -13.99 -28.21 23.78
N SER A 337 -13.39 -27.55 24.77
CA SER A 337 -14.08 -26.62 25.69
C SER A 337 -14.46 -25.26 25.12
N GLY A 338 -14.37 -25.06 23.81
CA GLY A 338 -14.79 -23.83 23.12
C GLY A 338 -13.79 -22.65 23.15
N LYS A 339 -12.58 -22.84 23.72
CA LYS A 339 -11.56 -21.77 23.85
C LYS A 339 -11.26 -21.05 22.53
N SER A 340 -10.96 -21.81 21.48
CA SER A 340 -10.62 -21.25 20.16
C SER A 340 -11.79 -20.51 19.52
N GLN A 341 -13.02 -20.93 19.79
CA GLN A 341 -14.23 -20.24 19.32
C GLN A 341 -14.41 -18.90 20.05
N LEU A 342 -14.20 -18.86 21.36
CA LEU A 342 -14.22 -17.62 22.14
C LEU A 342 -13.17 -16.64 21.63
N LEU A 343 -11.93 -17.09 21.41
CA LEU A 343 -10.86 -16.25 20.89
C LEU A 343 -11.17 -15.72 19.49
N LYS A 344 -11.67 -16.55 18.58
CA LYS A 344 -12.09 -16.10 17.23
C LYS A 344 -13.22 -15.07 17.27
N ARG A 345 -14.14 -15.17 18.23
CA ARG A 345 -15.21 -14.18 18.38
C ARG A 345 -14.69 -12.86 18.94
N ILE A 346 -13.81 -12.92 19.93
CA ILE A 346 -13.19 -11.72 20.49
C ILE A 346 -12.34 -10.99 19.45
N SER A 347 -11.54 -11.70 18.66
CA SER A 347 -10.72 -11.06 17.61
C SER A 347 -11.55 -10.36 16.51
N LYS A 348 -12.83 -10.71 16.36
CA LYS A 348 -13.74 -10.01 15.43
C LYS A 348 -14.40 -8.77 16.03
N VAL A 349 -14.44 -8.67 17.35
CA VAL A 349 -15.12 -7.58 18.09
C VAL A 349 -14.11 -6.62 18.72
N ALA A 350 -12.87 -7.10 18.92
CA ALA A 350 -11.81 -6.27 19.48
C ALA A 350 -11.47 -5.08 18.57
N PRO A 351 -11.32 -3.87 19.14
CA PRO A 351 -10.89 -2.67 18.42
C PRO A 351 -9.46 -2.77 17.91
#